data_c264375919261e56926c38bcd5284400
#
_entry.id   c264375919261e56926c38bcd5284400
#
_cell.length_a   1.000
_cell.length_b   1.000
_cell.length_c   1.000
_cell.angle_alpha   90.00
_cell.angle_beta   90.00
_cell.angle_gamma   90.00
#
_symmetry.space_group_name_H-M   'P 1'
#
loop_
_entity.id
_entity.type
_entity.pdbx_description
1 polymer ?
#
loop_
_entity_poly.entity_id
_entity_poly.type
_entity_poly.pdbx_seq_one_letter_code
_entity_poly.pdbx_strand_id
1 'polypeptide(L)'
;MFQPIPKTLIPTLIKARVPVWLLVGALAAQYAINSASQPTVPNCRINVQRVHQSTYSLEFKNLSEAKLKISTLCDVPQAYTSLTAEFEEVLPNGGNKVVKTVRNIIARPKPERENYVLIENLTVPCNGKGQAEYLGQAFGQIHLKDNRIVPVSG
;
A
#
# COMPACT_ATOMS: atom_id res chain seq x y z
N MET A 1 -70.45 -37.56 -18.27
CA MET A 1 -70.62 -36.30 -17.54
C MET A 1 -69.39 -35.43 -17.78
N PHE A 2 -69.46 -34.49 -18.72
CA PHE A 2 -68.39 -33.56 -19.03
C PHE A 2 -68.73 -32.21 -18.41
N GLN A 3 -67.88 -31.73 -17.51
CA GLN A 3 -67.98 -30.37 -16.98
C GLN A 3 -67.28 -29.36 -17.93
N PRO A 4 -67.87 -28.22 -18.22
CA PRO A 4 -67.24 -27.19 -19.05
C PRO A 4 -66.19 -26.38 -18.31
N ILE A 5 -65.06 -26.11 -18.97
CA ILE A 5 -63.95 -25.31 -18.51
C ILE A 5 -64.34 -23.83 -18.44
N PRO A 6 -64.05 -23.09 -17.35
CA PRO A 6 -64.31 -21.66 -17.28
C PRO A 6 -63.36 -20.87 -18.20
N LYS A 7 -63.94 -19.94 -18.95
CA LYS A 7 -63.23 -18.99 -19.80
C LYS A 7 -62.36 -18.06 -18.95
N THR A 8 -61.07 -18.20 -19.05
CA THR A 8 -60.07 -17.32 -18.47
C THR A 8 -60.21 -15.88 -18.98
N LEU A 9 -60.40 -14.97 -18.04
CA LEU A 9 -60.36 -13.51 -18.24
C LEU A 9 -59.00 -13.12 -18.78
N ILE A 10 -58.97 -12.52 -19.95
CA ILE A 10 -57.79 -11.86 -20.54
C ILE A 10 -57.57 -10.55 -19.78
N PRO A 11 -56.46 -10.34 -19.09
CA PRO A 11 -56.18 -9.04 -18.50
C PRO A 11 -55.94 -8.03 -19.60
N THR A 12 -56.74 -6.98 -19.61
CA THR A 12 -56.57 -5.79 -20.45
C THR A 12 -55.19 -5.19 -20.16
N LEU A 13 -54.26 -5.32 -21.10
CA LEU A 13 -52.99 -4.62 -21.10
C LEU A 13 -53.26 -3.12 -21.18
N ILE A 14 -53.22 -2.45 -20.03
CA ILE A 14 -53.16 -1.00 -19.94
C ILE A 14 -51.82 -0.60 -20.58
N LYS A 15 -51.89 -0.08 -21.81
CA LYS A 15 -50.79 0.59 -22.49
C LYS A 15 -50.44 1.88 -21.74
N ALA A 16 -49.77 1.77 -20.62
CA ALA A 16 -49.15 2.92 -19.98
C ALA A 16 -48.03 3.42 -20.92
N ARG A 17 -48.32 4.49 -21.64
CA ARG A 17 -47.29 5.24 -22.36
C ARG A 17 -46.41 5.93 -21.33
N VAL A 18 -45.41 5.22 -20.82
CA VAL A 18 -44.34 5.81 -20.01
C VAL A 18 -43.59 6.77 -20.94
N PRO A 19 -43.55 8.07 -20.65
CA PRO A 19 -42.84 9.01 -21.51
C PRO A 19 -41.36 8.66 -21.56
N VAL A 20 -40.83 8.54 -22.77
CA VAL A 20 -39.43 8.15 -23.03
C VAL A 20 -38.41 8.98 -22.22
N TRP A 21 -38.76 10.22 -21.91
CA TRP A 21 -37.97 11.15 -21.11
C TRP A 21 -37.70 10.64 -19.67
N LEU A 22 -38.61 9.90 -19.05
CA LEU A 22 -38.42 9.34 -17.71
C LEU A 22 -37.42 8.18 -17.72
N LEU A 23 -37.40 7.39 -18.80
CA LEU A 23 -36.41 6.31 -18.95
C LEU A 23 -35.00 6.83 -19.20
N VAL A 24 -34.85 7.90 -19.99
CA VAL A 24 -33.56 8.52 -20.25
C VAL A 24 -33.01 9.18 -19.00
N GLY A 25 -33.85 9.86 -18.21
CA GLY A 25 -33.44 10.45 -16.93
C GLY A 25 -32.98 9.42 -15.90
N ALA A 26 -33.68 8.28 -15.80
CA ALA A 26 -33.30 7.22 -14.88
C ALA A 26 -31.97 6.54 -15.25
N LEU A 27 -31.71 6.33 -16.55
CA LEU A 27 -30.44 5.77 -17.03
C LEU A 27 -29.27 6.75 -16.83
N ALA A 28 -29.46 8.04 -17.06
CA ALA A 28 -28.45 9.06 -16.84
C ALA A 28 -28.09 9.20 -15.35
N ALA A 29 -29.08 9.12 -14.45
CA ALA A 29 -28.85 9.15 -13.00
C ALA A 29 -28.07 7.92 -12.52
N GLN A 30 -28.40 6.73 -13.01
CA GLN A 30 -27.66 5.51 -12.68
C GLN A 30 -26.22 5.53 -13.20
N TYR A 31 -26.00 6.08 -14.40
CA TYR A 31 -24.65 6.22 -14.94
C TYR A 31 -23.79 7.20 -14.13
N ALA A 32 -24.36 8.31 -13.68
CA ALA A 32 -23.67 9.28 -12.83
C ALA A 32 -23.32 8.70 -11.44
N ILE A 33 -24.22 7.90 -10.83
CA ILE A 33 -23.95 7.26 -9.56
C ILE A 33 -22.84 6.20 -9.68
N ASN A 34 -22.85 5.41 -10.76
CA ASN A 34 -21.83 4.39 -10.99
C ASN A 34 -20.46 4.99 -11.33
N SER A 35 -20.41 6.16 -11.96
CA SER A 35 -19.16 6.87 -12.28
C SER A 35 -18.52 7.53 -11.05
N ALA A 36 -19.33 7.88 -10.03
CA ALA A 36 -18.87 8.59 -8.83
C ALA A 36 -18.31 7.68 -7.73
N SER A 37 -18.37 6.36 -7.87
CA SER A 37 -18.13 5.44 -6.75
C SER A 37 -17.12 4.33 -6.99
N GLN A 38 -16.24 4.43 -7.97
CA GLN A 38 -15.08 3.53 -8.00
C GLN A 38 -14.06 4.00 -6.97
N PRO A 39 -13.82 3.24 -5.89
CA PRO A 39 -12.77 3.58 -4.94
C PRO A 39 -11.44 3.58 -5.69
N THR A 40 -10.82 4.74 -5.82
CA THR A 40 -9.49 4.84 -6.42
C THR A 40 -8.54 3.96 -5.63
N VAL A 41 -7.86 3.04 -6.32
CA VAL A 41 -6.83 2.19 -5.70
C VAL A 41 -5.73 3.12 -5.20
N PRO A 42 -5.39 3.09 -3.91
CA PRO A 42 -4.36 3.97 -3.37
C PRO A 42 -3.01 3.63 -3.99
N ASN A 43 -2.30 4.65 -4.44
CA ASN A 43 -0.94 4.51 -4.96
C ASN A 43 0.05 4.77 -3.84
N CYS A 44 0.65 3.69 -3.33
CA CYS A 44 1.69 3.73 -2.30
C CYS A 44 3.00 3.18 -2.85
N ARG A 45 4.10 3.81 -2.48
CA ARG A 45 5.44 3.34 -2.84
C ARG A 45 6.36 3.35 -1.63
N ILE A 46 7.27 2.39 -1.60
CA ILE A 46 8.37 2.34 -0.67
C ILE A 46 9.66 2.73 -1.41
N ASN A 47 10.54 3.45 -0.73
CA ASN A 47 11.88 3.76 -1.22
C ASN A 47 12.88 3.33 -0.15
N VAL A 48 13.70 2.34 -0.48
CA VAL A 48 14.82 1.85 0.33
C VAL A 48 16.08 2.52 -0.20
N GLN A 49 16.68 3.38 0.61
CA GLN A 49 17.90 4.09 0.21
C GLN A 49 19.10 3.14 0.26
N ARG A 50 20.10 3.42 -0.55
CA ARG A 50 21.37 2.68 -0.51
C ARG A 50 21.96 2.72 0.90
N VAL A 51 22.39 1.55 1.39
CA VAL A 51 23.08 1.46 2.67
C VAL A 51 24.38 2.26 2.62
N HIS A 52 24.64 3.03 3.65
CA HIS A 52 25.83 3.87 3.75
C HIS A 52 26.38 3.86 5.18
N GLN A 53 27.64 4.24 5.36
CA GLN A 53 28.25 4.35 6.67
C GLN A 53 27.55 5.46 7.49
N SER A 54 27.25 5.18 8.75
CA SER A 54 26.68 6.16 9.67
C SER A 54 27.78 7.14 10.15
N THR A 55 27.77 8.37 9.65
CA THR A 55 28.68 9.43 10.12
C THR A 55 28.49 9.71 11.61
N TYR A 56 27.23 9.74 12.09
CA TYR A 56 26.93 9.95 13.49
C TYR A 56 27.54 8.87 14.40
N SER A 57 27.41 7.59 14.04
CA SER A 57 28.00 6.50 14.83
C SER A 57 29.52 6.55 14.81
N LEU A 58 30.14 6.93 13.70
CA LEU A 58 31.58 7.08 13.57
C LEU A 58 32.11 8.24 14.41
N GLU A 59 31.50 9.43 14.30
CA GLU A 59 32.00 10.64 14.94
C GLU A 59 31.69 10.73 16.45
N PHE A 60 30.48 10.31 16.86
CA PHE A 60 30.05 10.49 18.25
C PHE A 60 30.14 9.23 19.10
N LYS A 61 30.17 8.03 18.51
CA LYS A 61 30.24 6.78 19.24
C LYS A 61 31.53 5.99 18.98
N ASN A 62 32.34 6.42 18.05
CA ASN A 62 33.52 5.72 17.56
C ASN A 62 33.19 4.27 17.08
N LEU A 63 31.99 4.09 16.49
CA LEU A 63 31.49 2.82 15.99
C LEU A 63 31.34 2.87 14.47
N SER A 64 31.88 1.86 13.79
CA SER A 64 31.64 1.70 12.36
C SER A 64 30.33 0.94 12.15
N GLU A 65 29.29 1.64 11.70
CA GLU A 65 27.96 1.09 11.44
C GLU A 65 27.49 1.45 10.03
N ALA A 66 26.88 0.49 9.36
CA ALA A 66 26.11 0.73 8.15
C ALA A 66 24.68 1.13 8.50
N LYS A 67 24.16 2.16 7.85
CA LYS A 67 22.82 2.73 8.09
C LYS A 67 21.93 2.54 6.87
N LEU A 68 20.69 2.16 7.13
CA LEU A 68 19.62 2.05 6.16
C LEU A 68 18.53 3.07 6.47
N LYS A 69 18.07 3.79 5.45
CA LYS A 69 16.90 4.66 5.51
C LYS A 69 15.81 4.11 4.60
N ILE A 70 14.59 4.09 5.12
CA ILE A 70 13.42 3.64 4.39
C ILE A 70 12.37 4.74 4.47
N SER A 71 11.70 5.02 3.35
CA SER A 71 10.55 5.91 3.35
C SER A 71 9.38 5.30 2.60
N THR A 72 8.17 5.62 3.04
CA THR A 72 6.95 5.28 2.32
C THR A 72 6.18 6.56 1.98
N LEU A 73 5.59 6.59 0.79
CA LEU A 73 4.78 7.70 0.30
C LEU A 73 3.53 7.15 -0.36
N CYS A 74 2.37 7.68 0.04
CA CYS A 74 1.08 7.40 -0.58
C CYS A 74 0.45 8.68 -1.15
N ASP A 75 -0.52 8.53 -2.04
CA ASP A 75 -1.40 9.62 -2.49
C ASP A 75 -2.51 9.97 -1.48
N VAL A 76 -2.67 9.14 -0.44
CA VAL A 76 -3.66 9.28 0.64
C VAL A 76 -2.97 9.23 2.02
N PRO A 77 -3.61 9.73 3.09
CA PRO A 77 -3.05 9.72 4.43
C PRO A 77 -2.82 8.31 4.98
N GLN A 78 -1.64 8.10 5.57
CA GLN A 78 -1.26 6.86 6.27
C GLN A 78 -1.63 6.95 7.76
N ALA A 79 -2.08 5.86 8.36
CA ALA A 79 -2.21 5.72 9.80
C ALA A 79 -0.87 5.29 10.41
N TYR A 80 -0.24 4.28 9.83
CA TYR A 80 1.11 3.82 10.15
C TYR A 80 1.63 2.89 9.05
N THR A 81 2.94 2.65 9.07
CA THR A 81 3.61 1.66 8.22
C THR A 81 4.22 0.58 9.12
N SER A 82 4.03 -0.69 8.76
CA SER A 82 4.61 -1.87 9.44
C SER A 82 5.51 -2.62 8.47
N LEU A 83 6.81 -2.68 8.78
CA LEU A 83 7.82 -3.28 7.90
C LEU A 83 8.71 -4.29 8.60
N THR A 84 9.30 -5.13 7.79
CA THR A 84 10.53 -5.88 8.07
C THR A 84 11.61 -5.33 7.16
N ALA A 85 12.80 -5.06 7.71
CA ALA A 85 13.96 -4.61 6.96
C ALA A 85 15.10 -5.62 7.10
N GLU A 86 15.83 -5.84 6.03
CA GLU A 86 16.97 -6.74 5.97
C GLU A 86 18.22 -6.01 5.47
N PHE A 87 19.34 -6.31 6.11
CA PHE A 87 20.67 -5.92 5.65
C PHE A 87 21.33 -7.16 5.07
N GLU A 88 21.82 -7.04 3.86
CA GLU A 88 22.56 -8.07 3.15
C GLU A 88 23.98 -7.62 2.90
N GLU A 89 24.95 -8.46 3.19
CA GLU A 89 26.35 -8.27 2.82
C GLU A 89 26.59 -8.89 1.45
N VAL A 90 27.18 -8.13 0.54
CA VAL A 90 27.60 -8.62 -0.77
C VAL A 90 28.88 -9.41 -0.62
N LEU A 91 28.83 -10.68 -0.98
CA LEU A 91 29.98 -11.58 -0.87
C LEU A 91 30.90 -11.46 -2.11
N PRO A 92 32.21 -11.78 -1.97
CA PRO A 92 33.14 -11.73 -3.10
C PRO A 92 32.77 -12.62 -4.29
N ASN A 93 31.99 -13.66 -4.06
CA ASN A 93 31.47 -14.55 -5.13
C ASN A 93 30.24 -14.01 -5.86
N GLY A 94 29.81 -12.78 -5.57
CA GLY A 94 28.61 -12.14 -6.14
C GLY A 94 27.29 -12.57 -5.49
N GLY A 95 27.31 -13.41 -4.46
CA GLY A 95 26.12 -13.74 -3.68
C GLY A 95 25.84 -12.73 -2.58
N ASN A 96 24.63 -12.76 -2.01
CA ASN A 96 24.25 -11.95 -0.86
C ASN A 96 24.00 -12.83 0.36
N LYS A 97 24.34 -12.30 1.53
CA LYS A 97 24.10 -12.94 2.82
C LYS A 97 23.36 -11.98 3.72
N VAL A 98 22.18 -12.36 4.20
CA VAL A 98 21.46 -11.61 5.24
C VAL A 98 22.27 -11.61 6.52
N VAL A 99 22.68 -10.44 6.98
CA VAL A 99 23.49 -10.24 8.20
C VAL A 99 22.64 -9.73 9.36
N LYS A 100 21.52 -9.06 9.06
CA LYS A 100 20.57 -8.59 10.08
C LYS A 100 19.17 -8.47 9.50
N THR A 101 18.20 -8.97 10.25
CA THR A 101 16.77 -8.72 10.00
C THR A 101 16.18 -7.94 11.17
N VAL A 102 15.52 -6.82 10.89
CA VAL A 102 14.76 -6.03 11.87
C VAL A 102 13.29 -6.20 11.56
N ARG A 103 12.57 -6.86 12.46
CA ARG A 103 11.14 -7.16 12.29
C ARG A 103 10.28 -6.19 13.08
N ASN A 104 8.99 -6.11 12.71
CA ASN A 104 7.97 -5.35 13.43
C ASN A 104 8.34 -3.85 13.58
N ILE A 105 8.92 -3.25 12.54
CA ILE A 105 9.16 -1.82 12.51
C ILE A 105 7.82 -1.13 12.30
N ILE A 106 7.34 -0.43 13.32
CA ILE A 106 6.10 0.35 13.23
C ILE A 106 6.49 1.83 13.27
N ALA A 107 6.14 2.55 12.20
CA ALA A 107 6.39 3.98 12.10
C ALA A 107 5.12 4.72 11.70
N ARG A 108 4.93 5.92 12.24
CA ARG A 108 3.79 6.78 11.96
C ARG A 108 4.21 8.03 11.21
N PRO A 109 3.36 8.55 10.35
CA PRO A 109 3.60 9.83 9.70
C PRO A 109 3.59 10.96 10.74
N LYS A 110 4.29 12.03 10.43
CA LYS A 110 4.17 13.28 11.19
C LYS A 110 2.87 14.00 10.83
N PRO A 111 2.27 14.77 11.76
CA PRO A 111 1.00 15.47 11.51
C PRO A 111 1.04 16.41 10.29
N GLU A 112 2.17 17.05 10.05
CA GLU A 112 2.35 17.97 8.92
C GLU A 112 2.52 17.27 7.58
N ARG A 113 2.71 15.93 7.57
CA ARG A 113 2.96 15.15 6.37
C ARG A 113 2.38 13.74 6.47
N GLU A 114 1.06 13.67 6.58
CA GLU A 114 0.33 12.42 6.86
C GLU A 114 0.44 11.33 5.79
N ASN A 115 0.85 11.65 4.59
CA ASN A 115 1.03 10.71 3.49
C ASN A 115 2.46 10.15 3.38
N TYR A 116 3.36 10.51 4.30
CA TYR A 116 4.76 10.15 4.26
C TYR A 116 5.27 9.64 5.60
N VAL A 117 5.99 8.52 5.59
CA VAL A 117 6.69 7.98 6.76
C VAL A 117 8.17 7.83 6.44
N LEU A 118 9.03 8.20 7.38
CA LEU A 118 10.47 8.06 7.30
C LEU A 118 10.99 7.24 8.50
N ILE A 119 11.82 6.24 8.19
CA ILE A 119 12.49 5.35 9.15
C ILE A 119 13.99 5.52 8.96
N GLU A 120 14.69 6.08 9.97
CA GLU A 120 16.09 6.49 9.80
C GLU A 120 17.11 5.74 10.67
N ASN A 121 16.68 5.05 11.73
CA ASN A 121 17.60 4.55 12.76
C ASN A 121 17.88 3.05 12.65
N LEU A 122 17.89 2.52 11.43
CA LEU A 122 18.26 1.14 11.19
C LEU A 122 19.75 1.06 10.94
N THR A 123 20.48 0.40 11.83
CA THR A 123 21.94 0.23 11.73
C THR A 123 22.37 -1.22 11.94
N VAL A 124 23.49 -1.58 11.35
CA VAL A 124 24.20 -2.84 11.56
C VAL A 124 25.68 -2.56 11.74
N PRO A 125 26.37 -3.20 12.70
CA PRO A 125 27.82 -3.06 12.84
C PRO A 125 28.52 -3.52 11.55
N CYS A 126 29.47 -2.71 11.06
CA CYS A 126 30.34 -3.13 9.96
C CYS A 126 31.36 -4.14 10.51
N ASN A 127 31.42 -5.32 9.90
CA ASN A 127 32.42 -6.32 10.24
C ASN A 127 33.80 -5.83 9.73
N GLY A 128 34.53 -5.13 10.57
CA GLY A 128 35.69 -4.27 10.37
C GLY A 128 36.91 -4.83 9.62
N LYS A 129 36.74 -5.64 8.61
CA LYS A 129 37.83 -6.08 7.71
C LYS A 129 37.43 -5.85 6.25
N GLY A 130 37.83 -4.68 5.75
CA GLY A 130 37.68 -4.36 4.32
C GLY A 130 36.42 -3.56 3.98
N GLN A 131 36.31 -3.18 2.73
CA GLN A 131 35.17 -2.47 2.17
C GLN A 131 34.01 -3.48 1.91
N ALA A 132 33.28 -3.84 2.96
CA ALA A 132 32.07 -4.64 2.77
C ALA A 132 30.98 -3.76 2.14
N GLU A 133 30.41 -4.19 1.03
CA GLU A 133 29.23 -3.57 0.44
C GLU A 133 27.97 -4.18 1.07
N TYR A 134 27.03 -3.30 1.45
CA TYR A 134 25.76 -3.73 2.02
C TYR A 134 24.60 -3.28 1.15
N LEU A 135 23.64 -4.16 0.98
CA LEU A 135 22.34 -3.87 0.40
C LEU A 135 21.26 -3.82 1.48
N GLY A 136 20.21 -3.07 1.24
CA GLY A 136 19.05 -3.00 2.11
C GLY A 136 17.81 -3.42 1.35
N GLN A 137 16.97 -4.23 1.99
CA GLN A 137 15.65 -4.58 1.50
C GLN A 137 14.60 -4.28 2.57
N ALA A 138 13.38 -3.98 2.17
CA ALA A 138 12.29 -3.80 3.09
C ALA A 138 10.97 -4.26 2.48
N PHE A 139 10.14 -4.92 3.27
CA PHE A 139 8.82 -5.38 2.86
C PHE A 139 7.84 -5.32 4.02
N GLY A 140 6.56 -5.19 3.71
CA GLY A 140 5.52 -5.11 4.72
C GLY A 140 4.23 -4.48 4.22
N GLN A 141 3.59 -3.68 5.07
CA GLN A 141 2.27 -3.13 4.83
C GLN A 141 2.18 -1.67 5.27
N ILE A 142 1.45 -0.88 4.49
CA ILE A 142 1.04 0.47 4.83
C ILE A 142 -0.44 0.42 5.21
N HIS A 143 -0.76 0.86 6.42
CA HIS A 143 -2.11 1.00 6.91
C HIS A 143 -2.58 2.43 6.70
N LEU A 144 -3.64 2.62 5.93
CA LEU A 144 -4.20 3.92 5.61
C LEU A 144 -5.23 4.35 6.66
N LYS A 145 -5.51 5.65 6.77
CA LYS A 145 -6.51 6.17 7.72
C LYS A 145 -7.94 5.74 7.41
N ASP A 146 -8.22 5.32 6.19
CA ASP A 146 -9.50 4.77 5.75
C ASP A 146 -9.63 3.24 5.92
N ASN A 147 -8.73 2.63 6.73
CA ASN A 147 -8.64 1.21 7.05
C ASN A 147 -8.21 0.30 5.88
N ARG A 148 -7.84 0.82 4.73
CA ARG A 148 -7.23 0.00 3.66
C ARG A 148 -5.80 -0.35 4.02
N ILE A 149 -5.34 -1.52 3.54
CA ILE A 149 -3.98 -2.02 3.74
C ILE A 149 -3.34 -2.24 2.38
N VAL A 150 -2.15 -1.67 2.19
CA VAL A 150 -1.38 -1.76 0.94
C VAL A 150 -0.07 -2.50 1.20
N PRO A 151 0.16 -3.67 0.59
CA PRO A 151 1.44 -4.35 0.67
C PRO A 151 2.49 -3.57 -0.12
N VAL A 152 3.74 -3.54 0.39
CA VAL A 152 4.88 -2.87 -0.24
C VAL A 152 6.15 -3.67 -0.09
N SER A 153 7.04 -3.58 -1.09
CA SER A 153 8.40 -4.16 -1.07
C SER A 153 9.35 -3.31 -1.89
N GLY A 154 10.62 -3.22 -1.46
CA GLY A 154 11.67 -2.45 -2.12
C GLY A 154 13.06 -2.87 -1.68
#